data_0238ede2953d4796f87b72f3131f41bc
#
_entry.id   0238ede2953d4796f87b72f3131f41bc
#
_cell.length_a   1.000
_cell.length_b   1.000
_cell.length_c   1.000
_cell.angle_alpha   90.00
_cell.angle_beta   90.00
_cell.angle_gamma   90.00
#
_symmetry.space_group_name_H-M   'P 1'
#
loop_
_entity.id
_entity.type
_entity.pdbx_description
1 polymer ?
#
loop_
_entity_poly.entity_id
_entity_poly.type
_entity_poly.pdbx_seq_one_letter_code
_entity_poly.pdbx_strand_id
1 'polypeptide(L)'
;AVRIAQATGAKLFAEVFPRVQRRGAGLPVVERLTYLSEFAQMQIGDATSMVLVDAPAPASFFAYPGKPSSLVPEGCAVSTLATGTDDPVAALEALADHLGAPEDVPLAEASRPELPTGELTVETVAASLGALIPENAIIVDEAQTSGIFNQGATAGAPPHDWLTLTGGAIGIGVPLALGAA
;
A
#
# COMPACT_ATOMS: atom_id res chain seq x y z
N ALA A 1 -1.10 -13.07 3.11
CA ALA A 1 -0.91 -12.57 1.73
C ALA A 1 0.57 -12.63 1.31
N VAL A 2 1.54 -12.09 2.07
CA VAL A 2 2.97 -12.07 1.70
C VAL A 2 3.54 -13.47 1.51
N ARG A 3 3.21 -14.45 2.39
CA ARG A 3 3.57 -15.85 2.24
C ARG A 3 3.12 -16.43 0.90
N ILE A 4 1.89 -16.13 0.49
CA ILE A 4 1.31 -16.56 -0.79
C ILE A 4 2.08 -15.94 -1.96
N ALA A 5 2.33 -14.64 -1.92
CA ALA A 5 3.08 -13.94 -2.95
C ALA A 5 4.49 -14.53 -3.12
N GLN A 6 5.17 -14.86 -2.01
CA GLN A 6 6.49 -15.50 -2.04
C GLN A 6 6.44 -16.92 -2.63
N ALA A 7 5.43 -17.71 -2.27
CA ALA A 7 5.28 -19.08 -2.76
C ALA A 7 4.95 -19.13 -4.26
N THR A 8 4.22 -18.15 -4.77
CA THR A 8 3.69 -18.14 -6.14
C THR A 8 4.46 -17.24 -7.11
N GLY A 9 5.30 -16.34 -6.59
CA GLY A 9 5.93 -15.27 -7.37
C GLY A 9 4.95 -14.17 -7.78
N ALA A 10 3.73 -14.13 -7.22
CA ALA A 10 2.75 -13.10 -7.52
C ALA A 10 3.19 -11.75 -6.95
N LYS A 11 2.89 -10.68 -7.68
CA LYS A 11 2.98 -9.31 -7.13
C LYS A 11 1.87 -9.10 -6.11
N LEU A 12 2.18 -8.45 -5.00
CA LEU A 12 1.22 -8.14 -3.95
C LEU A 12 1.06 -6.62 -3.83
N PHE A 13 -0.18 -6.15 -3.93
CA PHE A 13 -0.50 -4.75 -3.76
C PHE A 13 -1.61 -4.55 -2.72
N ALA A 14 -1.49 -3.49 -1.94
CA ALA A 14 -2.63 -2.88 -1.29
C ALA A 14 -3.37 -1.99 -2.31
N GLU A 15 -4.66 -1.78 -2.09
CA GLU A 15 -5.44 -0.83 -2.90
C GLU A 15 -4.88 0.61 -2.81
N VAL A 16 -5.39 1.50 -3.66
CA VAL A 16 -4.93 2.90 -3.73
C VAL A 16 -5.08 3.63 -2.39
N PHE A 17 -6.20 3.44 -1.69
CA PHE A 17 -6.50 4.09 -0.41
C PHE A 17 -6.89 3.08 0.67
N PRO A 18 -5.99 2.19 1.09
CA PRO A 18 -6.27 1.25 2.16
C PRO A 18 -6.56 2.01 3.46
N ARG A 19 -7.55 1.53 4.22
CA ARG A 19 -7.94 2.17 5.48
C ARG A 19 -6.75 2.32 6.44
N VAL A 20 -5.97 1.28 6.57
CA VAL A 20 -4.76 1.25 7.40
C VAL A 20 -3.75 0.29 6.78
N GLN A 21 -2.48 0.66 6.87
CA GLN A 21 -1.36 -0.19 6.51
C GLN A 21 -0.32 -0.15 7.62
N ARG A 22 -0.13 -1.26 8.33
CA ARG A 22 0.96 -1.42 9.29
C ARG A 22 2.25 -1.65 8.52
N ARG A 23 3.30 -0.86 8.77
CA ARG A 23 4.55 -0.89 8.01
C ARG A 23 5.75 -0.46 8.85
N GLY A 24 6.95 -0.64 8.30
CA GLY A 24 8.21 -0.27 8.95
C GLY A 24 9.15 -1.46 9.13
N ALA A 25 10.27 -1.22 9.77
CA ALA A 25 11.31 -2.22 10.04
C ALA A 25 10.75 -3.45 10.77
N GLY A 26 11.19 -4.64 10.36
CA GLY A 26 10.72 -5.90 10.91
C GLY A 26 9.33 -6.34 10.47
N LEU A 27 8.70 -5.61 9.53
CA LEU A 27 7.41 -5.96 8.94
C LEU A 27 7.56 -6.27 7.45
N PRO A 28 6.70 -7.12 6.86
CA PRO A 28 6.71 -7.34 5.42
C PRO A 28 6.40 -6.07 4.65
N VAL A 29 7.07 -5.89 3.52
CA VAL A 29 6.79 -4.78 2.60
C VAL A 29 5.63 -5.14 1.71
N VAL A 30 4.56 -4.34 1.76
CA VAL A 30 3.42 -4.43 0.83
C VAL A 30 3.34 -3.12 0.07
N GLU A 31 3.49 -3.19 -1.24
CA GLU A 31 3.40 -2.03 -2.12
C GLU A 31 1.93 -1.57 -2.24
N ARG A 32 1.71 -0.27 -2.30
CA ARG A 32 0.40 0.32 -2.54
C ARG A 32 0.27 0.72 -4.01
N LEU A 33 -0.86 0.43 -4.63
CA LEU A 33 -1.14 0.98 -5.95
C LEU A 33 -1.21 2.51 -5.89
N THR A 34 -0.54 3.15 -6.83
CA THR A 34 -0.61 4.61 -6.95
C THR A 34 -1.97 5.05 -7.52
N TYR A 35 -2.43 6.24 -7.14
CA TYR A 35 -3.68 6.78 -7.65
C TYR A 35 -3.59 7.32 -9.08
N LEU A 36 -2.38 7.56 -9.59
CA LEU A 36 -2.14 7.96 -10.97
C LEU A 36 -2.23 6.73 -11.87
N SER A 37 -3.21 6.72 -12.76
CA SER A 37 -3.55 5.53 -13.56
C SER A 37 -2.40 4.96 -14.37
N GLU A 38 -1.54 5.81 -14.92
CA GLU A 38 -0.38 5.39 -15.72
C GLU A 38 0.63 4.60 -14.89
N PHE A 39 0.91 5.08 -13.68
CA PHE A 39 1.83 4.38 -12.77
C PHE A 39 1.21 3.11 -12.20
N ALA A 40 -0.10 3.13 -11.88
CA ALA A 40 -0.79 1.92 -11.46
C ALA A 40 -0.78 0.84 -12.55
N GLN A 41 -0.98 1.21 -13.81
CA GLN A 41 -0.84 0.29 -14.94
C GLN A 41 0.58 -0.27 -15.07
N MET A 42 1.61 0.55 -14.87
CA MET A 42 3.00 0.08 -14.85
C MET A 42 3.27 -0.90 -13.68
N GLN A 43 2.72 -0.63 -12.49
CA GLN A 43 2.84 -1.53 -11.34
C GLN A 43 2.18 -2.88 -11.63
N ILE A 44 0.95 -2.90 -12.14
CA ILE A 44 0.19 -4.11 -12.47
C ILE A 44 0.88 -4.87 -13.62
N GLY A 45 1.34 -4.15 -14.65
CA GLY A 45 2.00 -4.72 -15.84
C GLY A 45 1.07 -5.65 -16.63
N ASP A 46 1.63 -6.72 -17.17
CA ASP A 46 0.95 -7.68 -18.05
C ASP A 46 0.32 -8.83 -17.25
N ALA A 47 -0.26 -8.56 -16.10
CA ALA A 47 -0.86 -9.59 -15.28
C ALA A 47 -1.93 -10.38 -16.06
N THR A 48 -1.79 -11.69 -16.12
CA THR A 48 -2.75 -12.59 -16.79
C THR A 48 -3.81 -13.13 -15.82
N SER A 49 -3.57 -13.02 -14.52
CA SER A 49 -4.52 -13.37 -13.47
C SER A 49 -4.40 -12.40 -12.30
N MET A 50 -5.52 -12.13 -11.65
CA MET A 50 -5.62 -11.25 -10.49
C MET A 50 -6.54 -11.88 -9.46
N VAL A 51 -6.10 -11.92 -8.20
CA VAL A 51 -6.90 -12.40 -7.07
C VAL A 51 -7.21 -11.22 -6.16
N LEU A 52 -8.48 -10.95 -5.96
CA LEU A 52 -8.98 -9.89 -5.09
C LEU A 52 -9.27 -10.46 -3.70
N VAL A 53 -8.84 -9.74 -2.67
CA VAL A 53 -9.07 -10.11 -1.27
C VAL A 53 -9.57 -8.86 -0.54
N ASP A 54 -10.85 -8.83 -0.24
CA ASP A 54 -11.54 -7.70 0.40
C ASP A 54 -11.21 -6.34 -0.26
N ALA A 55 -11.04 -6.36 -1.57
CA ALA A 55 -10.70 -5.19 -2.36
C ALA A 55 -11.46 -5.21 -3.71
N PRO A 56 -11.85 -4.06 -4.23
CA PRO A 56 -12.41 -3.95 -5.58
C PRO A 56 -11.33 -4.18 -6.64
N ALA A 57 -11.76 -4.53 -7.85
CA ALA A 57 -10.86 -4.55 -9.00
C ALA A 57 -10.29 -3.13 -9.23
N PRO A 58 -8.98 -3.01 -9.55
CA PRO A 58 -8.34 -1.72 -9.68
C PRO A 58 -8.97 -0.89 -10.80
N ALA A 59 -9.28 0.36 -10.49
CA ALA A 59 -9.87 1.32 -11.40
C ALA A 59 -9.15 2.67 -11.31
N SER A 60 -9.20 3.43 -12.41
CA SER A 60 -8.70 4.80 -12.42
C SER A 60 -9.50 5.65 -11.44
N PHE A 61 -8.80 6.35 -10.58
CA PHE A 61 -9.45 7.23 -9.59
C PHE A 61 -10.15 8.44 -10.26
N PHE A 62 -9.57 8.93 -11.33
CA PHE A 62 -10.15 10.01 -12.14
C PHE A 62 -10.56 9.50 -13.52
N ALA A 63 -11.62 10.06 -14.06
CA ALA A 63 -11.99 9.87 -15.46
C ALA A 63 -11.07 10.71 -16.35
N TYR A 64 -10.20 10.04 -17.11
CA TYR A 64 -9.32 10.69 -18.07
C TYR A 64 -9.88 10.52 -19.49
N PRO A 65 -9.96 11.60 -20.30
CA PRO A 65 -10.40 11.50 -21.68
C PRO A 65 -9.54 10.49 -22.46
N GLY A 66 -10.19 9.56 -23.15
CA GLY A 66 -9.52 8.58 -23.99
C GLY A 66 -8.78 7.45 -23.26
N LYS A 67 -8.95 7.33 -21.93
CA LYS A 67 -8.37 6.23 -21.14
C LYS A 67 -9.46 5.35 -20.54
N PRO A 68 -9.22 4.03 -20.42
CA PRO A 68 -10.16 3.14 -19.77
C PRO A 68 -10.24 3.43 -18.25
N SER A 69 -11.45 3.26 -17.69
CA SER A 69 -11.62 3.37 -16.23
C SER A 69 -11.07 2.13 -15.49
N SER A 70 -11.16 0.95 -16.09
CA SER A 70 -10.56 -0.27 -15.54
C SER A 70 -9.05 -0.25 -15.72
N LEU A 71 -8.32 -0.59 -14.67
CA LEU A 71 -6.87 -0.80 -14.71
C LEU A 71 -6.50 -2.28 -14.81
N VAL A 72 -7.50 -3.16 -14.86
CA VAL A 72 -7.30 -4.59 -15.11
C VAL A 72 -6.83 -4.76 -16.55
N PRO A 73 -5.70 -5.44 -16.80
CA PRO A 73 -5.21 -5.69 -18.14
C PRO A 73 -6.23 -6.47 -19.01
N GLU A 74 -6.23 -6.21 -20.30
CA GLU A 74 -7.07 -6.95 -21.25
C GLU A 74 -6.74 -8.45 -21.20
N GLY A 75 -7.76 -9.28 -21.10
CA GLY A 75 -7.59 -10.74 -20.98
C GLY A 75 -7.15 -11.25 -19.62
N CYS A 76 -6.94 -10.38 -18.63
CA CYS A 76 -6.62 -10.79 -17.27
C CYS A 76 -7.81 -11.48 -16.60
N ALA A 77 -7.64 -12.71 -16.14
CA ALA A 77 -8.65 -13.44 -15.37
C ALA A 77 -8.71 -12.88 -13.93
N VAL A 78 -9.86 -12.35 -13.54
CA VAL A 78 -10.08 -11.82 -12.18
C VAL A 78 -10.90 -12.79 -11.37
N SER A 79 -10.42 -13.14 -10.18
CA SER A 79 -11.12 -13.96 -9.20
C SER A 79 -11.13 -13.27 -7.83
N THR A 80 -12.10 -13.59 -7.01
CA THR A 80 -12.22 -13.07 -5.64
C THR A 80 -12.03 -14.22 -4.67
N LEU A 81 -11.05 -14.11 -3.78
CA LEU A 81 -10.79 -15.08 -2.71
C LEU A 81 -11.73 -14.84 -1.53
N ALA A 82 -11.91 -13.58 -1.14
CA ALA A 82 -12.79 -13.18 -0.05
C ALA A 82 -13.29 -11.74 -0.27
N THR A 83 -14.50 -11.49 0.23
CA THR A 83 -15.15 -10.17 0.22
C THR A 83 -15.27 -9.64 1.65
N GLY A 84 -15.74 -8.40 1.84
CA GLY A 84 -15.97 -7.82 3.17
C GLY A 84 -17.03 -8.54 4.02
N THR A 85 -17.77 -9.52 3.46
CA THR A 85 -18.72 -10.36 4.19
C THR A 85 -18.14 -11.70 4.63
N ASP A 86 -16.95 -12.03 4.15
CA ASP A 86 -16.21 -13.23 4.49
C ASP A 86 -15.18 -12.93 5.59
N ASP A 87 -14.43 -13.94 6.02
CA ASP A 87 -13.21 -13.75 6.82
C ASP A 87 -11.98 -13.79 5.88
N PRO A 88 -11.47 -12.64 5.44
CA PRO A 88 -10.36 -12.59 4.51
C PRO A 88 -9.05 -13.10 5.13
N VAL A 89 -8.91 -13.04 6.44
CA VAL A 89 -7.71 -13.54 7.14
C VAL A 89 -7.72 -15.07 7.09
N ALA A 90 -8.83 -15.69 7.50
CA ALA A 90 -8.97 -17.14 7.43
C ALA A 90 -8.84 -17.69 6.00
N ALA A 91 -9.38 -16.97 5.00
CA ALA A 91 -9.26 -17.37 3.59
C ALA A 91 -7.79 -17.31 3.12
N LEU A 92 -7.04 -16.28 3.51
CA LEU A 92 -5.62 -16.15 3.19
C LEU A 92 -4.76 -17.19 3.91
N GLU A 93 -5.07 -17.52 5.18
CA GLU A 93 -4.38 -18.57 5.92
C GLU A 93 -4.61 -19.94 5.27
N ALA A 94 -5.86 -20.29 4.97
CA ALA A 94 -6.20 -21.54 4.30
C ALA A 94 -5.51 -21.68 2.93
N LEU A 95 -5.44 -20.59 2.15
CA LEU A 95 -4.74 -20.59 0.86
C LEU A 95 -3.22 -20.74 1.05
N ALA A 96 -2.63 -20.05 2.04
CA ALA A 96 -1.21 -20.17 2.33
C ALA A 96 -0.83 -21.61 2.74
N ASP A 97 -1.66 -22.25 3.56
CA ASP A 97 -1.47 -23.63 4.00
C ASP A 97 -1.65 -24.61 2.83
N HIS A 98 -2.66 -24.41 1.99
CA HIS A 98 -2.88 -25.22 0.78
C HIS A 98 -1.70 -25.18 -0.19
N LEU A 99 -1.06 -24.03 -0.31
CA LEU A 99 0.11 -23.82 -1.16
C LEU A 99 1.43 -24.27 -0.49
N GLY A 100 1.41 -24.68 0.77
CA GLY A 100 2.63 -24.91 1.54
C GLY A 100 3.53 -23.68 1.62
N ALA A 101 2.92 -22.49 1.69
CA ALA A 101 3.65 -21.24 1.65
C ALA A 101 4.57 -21.07 2.87
N PRO A 102 5.82 -20.61 2.69
CA PRO A 102 6.81 -20.49 3.76
C PRO A 102 6.30 -19.57 4.89
N GLU A 103 6.69 -19.86 6.12
CA GLU A 103 6.38 -18.98 7.25
C GLU A 103 7.29 -17.76 7.28
N ASP A 104 8.56 -17.97 6.95
CA ASP A 104 9.54 -16.90 6.86
C ASP A 104 9.35 -16.08 5.58
N VAL A 105 9.13 -14.79 5.75
CA VAL A 105 8.99 -13.83 4.65
C VAL A 105 10.03 -12.72 4.77
N PRO A 106 10.43 -12.09 3.64
CA PRO A 106 11.30 -10.93 3.69
C PRO A 106 10.67 -9.78 4.49
N LEU A 107 11.45 -9.24 5.42
CA LEU A 107 11.05 -8.12 6.26
C LEU A 107 11.83 -6.87 5.88
N ALA A 108 11.23 -5.69 6.07
CA ALA A 108 11.92 -4.43 5.89
C ALA A 108 13.10 -4.32 6.86
N GLU A 109 14.27 -3.98 6.36
CA GLU A 109 15.43 -3.70 7.16
C GLU A 109 15.29 -2.36 7.89
N ALA A 110 15.82 -2.28 9.11
CA ALA A 110 15.82 -1.02 9.86
C ALA A 110 16.77 -0.02 9.18
N SER A 111 16.23 1.07 8.72
CA SER A 111 17.00 2.17 8.13
C SER A 111 16.27 3.49 8.31
N ARG A 112 17.05 4.57 8.49
CA ARG A 112 16.51 5.92 8.52
C ARG A 112 17.34 6.81 7.60
N PRO A 113 16.72 7.69 6.81
CA PRO A 113 17.47 8.72 6.12
C PRO A 113 18.15 9.64 7.13
N GLU A 114 19.23 10.29 6.70
CA GLU A 114 19.81 11.39 7.49
C GLU A 114 18.81 12.55 7.57
N LEU A 115 18.80 13.25 8.71
CA LEU A 115 17.94 14.42 8.87
C LEU A 115 18.47 15.54 7.96
N PRO A 116 17.71 15.96 6.95
CA PRO A 116 18.18 16.95 5.99
C PRO A 116 18.28 18.35 6.63
N THR A 117 19.11 19.18 6.02
CA THR A 117 19.24 20.60 6.33
C THR A 117 19.08 21.42 5.06
N GLY A 118 18.72 22.70 5.17
CA GLY A 118 18.59 23.60 4.04
C GLY A 118 17.16 23.80 3.57
N GLU A 119 16.94 23.81 2.25
CA GLU A 119 15.65 24.16 1.67
C GLU A 119 14.60 23.07 1.92
N LEU A 120 13.37 23.53 2.14
CA LEU A 120 12.21 22.65 2.31
C LEU A 120 11.66 22.25 0.93
N THR A 121 11.92 21.00 0.54
CA THR A 121 11.38 20.36 -0.67
C THR A 121 10.55 19.15 -0.31
N VAL A 122 9.84 18.55 -1.26
CA VAL A 122 9.07 17.33 -1.01
C VAL A 122 9.97 16.16 -0.58
N GLU A 123 11.19 16.08 -1.09
CA GLU A 123 12.18 15.08 -0.74
C GLU A 123 12.71 15.28 0.69
N THR A 124 13.03 16.55 1.06
CA THR A 124 13.54 16.86 2.40
C THR A 124 12.46 16.70 3.47
N VAL A 125 11.18 16.98 3.15
CA VAL A 125 10.05 16.67 4.04
C VAL A 125 9.93 15.17 4.26
N ALA A 126 9.96 14.38 3.19
CA ALA A 126 9.89 12.92 3.28
C ALA A 126 11.05 12.33 4.09
N ALA A 127 12.28 12.80 3.83
CA ALA A 127 13.46 12.39 4.57
C ALA A 127 13.37 12.78 6.07
N SER A 128 12.89 13.98 6.38
CA SER A 128 12.65 14.41 7.77
C SER A 128 11.63 13.49 8.47
N LEU A 129 10.55 13.12 7.78
CA LEU A 129 9.56 12.18 8.30
C LEU A 129 10.22 10.84 8.60
N GLY A 130 10.96 10.26 7.65
CA GLY A 130 11.66 8.98 7.84
C GLY A 130 12.70 9.01 8.96
N ALA A 131 13.40 10.15 9.12
CA ALA A 131 14.40 10.32 10.18
C ALA A 131 13.76 10.40 11.59
N LEU A 132 12.60 11.04 11.72
CA LEU A 132 12.04 11.45 13.01
C LEU A 132 10.85 10.63 13.50
N ILE A 133 10.17 9.88 12.62
CA ILE A 133 8.98 9.10 13.01
C ILE A 133 9.28 8.15 14.16
N PRO A 134 8.54 8.22 15.29
CA PRO A 134 8.75 7.32 16.40
C PRO A 134 8.08 5.96 16.16
N GLU A 135 8.47 4.97 16.96
CA GLU A 135 7.80 3.68 16.98
C GLU A 135 6.32 3.82 17.40
N ASN A 136 5.46 3.05 16.74
CA ASN A 136 4.01 3.05 16.94
C ASN A 136 3.34 4.41 16.66
N ALA A 137 3.98 5.26 15.85
CA ALA A 137 3.32 6.45 15.33
C ALA A 137 2.10 6.08 14.47
N ILE A 138 1.10 6.93 14.48
CA ILE A 138 -0.03 6.88 13.56
C ILE A 138 0.16 8.04 12.57
N ILE A 139 0.43 7.71 11.32
CA ILE A 139 0.52 8.69 10.23
C ILE A 139 -0.83 8.76 9.54
N VAL A 140 -1.36 9.96 9.42
CA VAL A 140 -2.56 10.22 8.61
C VAL A 140 -2.13 10.96 7.37
N ASP A 141 -2.23 10.28 6.22
CA ASP A 141 -1.70 10.76 4.94
C ASP A 141 -2.81 11.21 4.00
N GLU A 142 -2.81 12.50 3.72
CA GLU A 142 -3.66 13.13 2.70
C GLU A 142 -2.81 13.80 1.59
N ALA A 143 -1.49 13.63 1.63
CA ALA A 143 -0.52 14.30 0.76
C ALA A 143 -0.26 13.49 -0.53
N GLN A 144 -1.19 13.47 -1.46
CA GLN A 144 -1.13 12.60 -2.64
C GLN A 144 0.00 12.95 -3.63
N THR A 145 0.28 14.21 -3.85
CA THR A 145 1.36 14.66 -4.76
C THR A 145 2.64 15.01 -4.02
N SER A 146 2.55 15.85 -3.00
CA SER A 146 3.71 16.22 -2.17
C SER A 146 4.22 15.06 -1.29
N GLY A 147 3.41 14.05 -1.06
CA GLY A 147 3.77 12.86 -0.28
C GLY A 147 4.35 11.69 -1.07
N ILE A 148 4.64 11.85 -2.35
CA ILE A 148 5.08 10.74 -3.23
C ILE A 148 6.33 10.01 -2.71
N PHE A 149 7.22 10.67 -1.99
CA PHE A 149 8.43 10.08 -1.41
C PHE A 149 8.25 9.56 0.03
N ASN A 150 7.12 9.87 0.68
CA ASN A 150 6.93 9.58 2.11
C ASN A 150 7.03 8.09 2.42
N GLN A 151 6.39 7.24 1.61
CA GLN A 151 6.40 5.80 1.84
C GLN A 151 7.78 5.18 1.66
N GLY A 152 8.55 5.63 0.67
CA GLY A 152 9.93 5.19 0.48
C GLY A 152 10.83 5.60 1.63
N ALA A 153 10.77 6.88 2.03
CA ALA A 153 11.58 7.43 3.11
C ALA A 153 11.30 6.81 4.49
N THR A 154 10.09 6.28 4.71
CA THR A 154 9.69 5.65 5.98
C THR A 154 9.70 4.13 5.96
N ALA A 155 10.12 3.49 4.86
CA ALA A 155 10.06 2.04 4.70
C ALA A 155 10.83 1.28 5.79
N GLY A 156 12.01 1.77 6.18
CA GLY A 156 12.85 1.20 7.24
C GLY A 156 12.73 1.91 8.59
N ALA A 157 11.80 2.85 8.75
CA ALA A 157 11.53 3.49 10.04
C ALA A 157 10.91 2.49 11.02
N PRO A 158 10.88 2.75 12.34
CA PRO A 158 10.23 1.88 13.30
C PRO A 158 8.78 1.56 12.92
N PRO A 159 8.22 0.41 13.36
CA PRO A 159 6.86 0.01 13.06
C PRO A 159 5.85 1.13 13.37
N HIS A 160 5.01 1.45 12.39
CA HIS A 160 4.02 2.51 12.48
C HIS A 160 2.78 2.17 11.66
N ASP A 161 1.67 2.83 11.94
CA ASP A 161 0.43 2.71 11.19
C ASP A 161 0.30 3.87 10.21
N TRP A 162 -0.12 3.54 8.97
CA TRP A 162 -0.34 4.49 7.91
C TRP A 162 -1.81 4.47 7.50
N LEU A 163 -2.54 5.53 7.84
CA LEU A 163 -3.94 5.74 7.49
C LEU A 163 -3.98 6.61 6.24
N THR A 164 -4.83 6.25 5.30
CA THR A 164 -4.90 6.97 4.03
C THR A 164 -6.25 7.63 3.81
N LEU A 165 -6.34 8.33 2.70
CA LEU A 165 -7.50 9.06 2.20
C LEU A 165 -8.61 8.09 1.71
N THR A 166 -9.22 7.34 2.62
CA THR A 166 -10.25 6.34 2.27
C THR A 166 -11.35 6.94 1.40
N GLY A 167 -11.66 6.27 0.28
CA GLY A 167 -12.65 6.73 -0.69
C GLY A 167 -12.27 8.03 -1.41
N GLY A 168 -11.03 8.52 -1.29
CA GLY A 168 -10.60 9.79 -1.86
C GLY A 168 -11.23 11.02 -1.21
N ALA A 169 -11.66 10.90 0.05
CA ALA A 169 -12.37 11.97 0.78
C ALA A 169 -11.40 13.07 1.24
N ILE A 170 -11.17 14.07 0.39
CA ILE A 170 -10.31 15.23 0.70
C ILE A 170 -10.83 15.95 1.94
N GLY A 171 -9.91 16.31 2.85
CA GLY A 171 -10.21 16.97 4.13
C GLY A 171 -10.36 16.00 5.31
N ILE A 172 -10.21 14.69 5.08
CA ILE A 172 -10.27 13.67 6.15
C ILE A 172 -9.07 13.73 7.09
N GLY A 173 -7.93 14.24 6.62
CA GLY A 173 -6.66 14.13 7.35
C GLY A 173 -6.69 14.66 8.76
N VAL A 174 -7.15 15.90 8.96
CA VAL A 174 -7.18 16.53 10.30
C VAL A 174 -8.17 15.86 11.24
N PRO A 175 -9.46 15.65 10.87
CA PRO A 175 -10.40 14.98 11.78
C PRO A 175 -10.02 13.53 12.06
N LEU A 176 -9.43 12.81 11.08
CA LEU A 176 -8.96 11.45 11.31
C LEU A 176 -7.78 11.42 12.28
N ALA A 177 -6.82 12.33 12.14
CA ALA A 177 -5.69 12.43 13.06
C ALA A 177 -6.15 12.73 14.50
N LEU A 178 -7.15 13.63 14.65
CA LEU A 178 -7.73 13.91 15.95
C LEU A 178 -8.43 12.70 16.57
N GLY A 179 -9.12 11.91 15.74
CA GLY A 179 -9.82 10.70 16.20
C GLY A 179 -8.89 9.51 16.47
N ALA A 180 -7.68 9.52 15.93
CA ALA A 180 -6.67 8.48 16.10
C ALA A 180 -5.75 8.74 17.31
N ALA A 181 -5.68 9.97 17.79
CA ALA A 181 -4.88 10.38 18.96
C ALA A 181 -5.58 10.05 20.29
#